data_f99c6afd807237b4abdcd6eb0eed8bb3
#
_entry.id   f99c6afd807237b4abdcd6eb0eed8bb3
#
_cell.length_a   1.000
_cell.length_b   1.000
_cell.length_c   1.000
_cell.angle_alpha   90.00
_cell.angle_beta   90.00
_cell.angle_gamma   90.00
#
_symmetry.space_group_name_H-M   'P 1'
#
loop_
_entity.id
_entity.type
_entity.pdbx_description
1 polymer ?
#
loop_
_entity_poly.entity_id
_entity_poly.type
_entity_poly.pdbx_seq_one_letter_code
_entity_poly.pdbx_strand_id
1 'polypeptide(L)'
;MKSLIYLSLTKLKGMIRNQFRSLGSGILTIFMVLLYGGLFVMVFTSSSAYVPETMGMQINNALLMGTGCLALLCVTVVMQRRKALVYDTDAFYLFAGPYSRKQVNGFILLQTVTQSVLYSLLCCYVTAMMSIGSHFTVVFFLLTFLVFYLVMAFFLMLTDYIYMWTLVKKRHGIWNYLAVLLVVGAAAVVFLLAVQRTGYDLKTGYVEFALGRDFFYVPFFGWAKWVLNAFLEGDLSGMLPGLALLLGSNLVLAVLFLNFKKEIAEQAVEDAREVSEYMRKVKANKGNSFADTKKIKHIKGEFPEGAKAIFYKNMLQMRKTGNFLRKQDLFIIILYFAISYLVMPSNRFYMFCYMMMIWLFNLMNDADLMGDLRNYQIYLIPEHPLKKLVYAVIPAYLKIGIIVSTAILFAGIFMKMPALAIVQYILMMLGYAMIFLAGTVLSIRILKSRTNVFMENLLRLLIILACAVPSVVIGVCCFFIFRDLYMVTMVVSVVTLAMNFVVSGLIIAGCQGMMNGREM
;
A
#
# COMPACT_ATOMS: atom_id res chain seq x y z
N MET A 1 -17.10 -30.91 7.49
CA MET A 1 -17.29 -29.47 7.83
C MET A 1 -16.79 -29.12 9.22
N LYS A 2 -17.19 -29.80 10.31
CA LYS A 2 -16.71 -29.46 11.69
C LYS A 2 -15.17 -29.45 11.80
N SER A 3 -14.47 -30.44 11.24
CA SER A 3 -12.99 -30.51 11.24
C SER A 3 -12.33 -29.35 10.49
N LEU A 4 -12.92 -28.89 9.38
CA LEU A 4 -12.39 -27.78 8.59
C LEU A 4 -12.62 -26.42 9.28
N ILE A 5 -13.76 -26.25 9.93
CA ILE A 5 -14.02 -25.06 10.77
C ILE A 5 -13.06 -25.04 11.96
N TYR A 6 -12.84 -26.17 12.61
CA TYR A 6 -11.88 -26.30 13.71
C TYR A 6 -10.45 -25.95 13.24
N LEU A 7 -10.04 -26.40 12.06
CA LEU A 7 -8.77 -26.06 11.45
C LEU A 7 -8.61 -24.53 11.27
N SER A 8 -9.66 -23.87 10.73
CA SER A 8 -9.67 -22.42 10.54
C SER A 8 -9.57 -21.66 11.87
N LEU A 9 -10.33 -22.05 12.87
CA LEU A 9 -10.28 -21.45 14.21
C LEU A 9 -8.93 -21.66 14.91
N THR A 10 -8.35 -22.86 14.76
CA THR A 10 -7.04 -23.18 15.34
C THR A 10 -5.94 -22.34 14.69
N LYS A 11 -6.01 -22.11 13.38
CA LYS A 11 -5.08 -21.21 12.67
C LYS A 11 -5.21 -19.78 13.15
N LEU A 12 -6.43 -19.26 13.28
CA LEU A 12 -6.66 -17.91 13.78
C LEU A 12 -6.12 -17.73 15.20
N LYS A 13 -6.36 -18.71 16.07
CA LYS A 13 -5.79 -18.73 17.43
C LYS A 13 -4.26 -18.79 17.39
N GLY A 14 -3.70 -19.60 16.48
CA GLY A 14 -2.25 -19.70 16.27
C GLY A 14 -1.63 -18.39 15.78
N MET A 15 -2.30 -17.68 14.87
CA MET A 15 -1.86 -16.37 14.38
C MET A 15 -1.82 -15.34 15.51
N ILE A 16 -2.88 -15.24 16.31
CA ILE A 16 -2.94 -14.33 17.47
C ILE A 16 -1.85 -14.68 18.48
N ARG A 17 -1.73 -15.95 18.86
CA ARG A 17 -0.71 -16.40 19.82
C ARG A 17 0.71 -16.11 19.34
N ASN A 18 0.96 -16.21 18.05
CA ASN A 18 2.28 -15.96 17.47
C ASN A 18 2.68 -14.47 17.56
N GLN A 19 1.72 -13.54 17.55
CA GLN A 19 1.97 -12.11 17.75
C GLN A 19 2.50 -11.80 19.16
N PHE A 20 2.09 -12.59 20.15
CA PHE A 20 2.51 -12.42 21.55
C PHE A 20 3.67 -13.35 21.95
N ARG A 21 4.28 -14.05 20.99
CA ARG A 21 5.34 -15.02 21.29
C ARG A 21 6.67 -14.36 21.72
N SER A 22 6.94 -13.14 21.26
CA SER A 22 8.09 -12.36 21.69
C SER A 22 7.63 -11.08 22.38
N LEU A 23 8.36 -10.65 23.43
CA LEU A 23 8.06 -9.43 24.18
C LEU A 23 7.97 -8.21 23.25
N GLY A 24 8.89 -8.07 22.28
CA GLY A 24 8.91 -6.96 21.32
C GLY A 24 7.68 -6.96 20.40
N SER A 25 7.27 -8.12 19.86
CA SER A 25 6.07 -8.20 19.03
C SER A 25 4.78 -7.97 19.82
N GLY A 26 4.73 -8.43 21.08
CA GLY A 26 3.60 -8.21 21.98
C GLY A 26 3.38 -6.73 22.29
N ILE A 27 4.43 -6.05 22.75
CA ILE A 27 4.39 -4.60 23.07
C ILE A 27 3.98 -3.80 21.84
N LEU A 28 4.56 -4.10 20.68
CA LEU A 28 4.23 -3.41 19.45
C LEU A 28 2.78 -3.65 19.03
N THR A 29 2.27 -4.89 19.14
CA THR A 29 0.88 -5.21 18.82
C THR A 29 -0.07 -4.43 19.72
N ILE A 30 0.22 -4.36 21.03
CA ILE A 30 -0.57 -3.56 21.99
C ILE A 30 -0.51 -2.07 21.61
N PHE A 31 0.69 -1.54 21.35
CA PHE A 31 0.86 -0.15 20.94
C PHE A 31 0.05 0.19 19.68
N MET A 32 0.06 -0.70 18.66
CA MET A 32 -0.71 -0.49 17.44
C MET A 32 -2.22 -0.57 17.67
N VAL A 33 -2.67 -1.50 18.49
CA VAL A 33 -4.08 -1.59 18.86
C VAL A 33 -4.53 -0.33 19.60
N LEU A 34 -3.71 0.19 20.51
CA LEU A 34 -4.01 1.43 21.23
C LEU A 34 -3.99 2.65 20.29
N LEU A 35 -3.01 2.74 19.40
CA LEU A 35 -2.87 3.86 18.47
C LEU A 35 -4.04 3.87 17.46
N TYR A 36 -4.29 2.78 16.78
CA TYR A 36 -5.39 2.70 15.81
C TYR A 36 -6.76 2.73 16.50
N GLY A 37 -6.88 2.11 17.68
CA GLY A 37 -8.09 2.18 18.49
C GLY A 37 -8.36 3.59 18.99
N GLY A 38 -7.34 4.30 19.45
CA GLY A 38 -7.44 5.70 19.87
C GLY A 38 -7.86 6.63 18.72
N LEU A 39 -7.22 6.50 17.57
CA LEU A 39 -7.61 7.23 16.36
C LEU A 39 -9.05 6.89 15.94
N PHE A 40 -9.43 5.62 16.04
CA PHE A 40 -10.80 5.19 15.74
C PHE A 40 -11.82 5.83 16.69
N VAL A 41 -11.55 5.85 17.99
CA VAL A 41 -12.41 6.53 18.98
C VAL A 41 -12.51 8.03 18.66
N MET A 42 -11.40 8.65 18.24
CA MET A 42 -11.37 10.06 17.89
C MET A 42 -12.36 10.41 16.76
N VAL A 43 -12.56 9.51 15.77
CA VAL A 43 -13.54 9.73 14.68
C VAL A 43 -14.95 9.92 15.21
N PHE A 44 -15.34 9.16 16.24
CA PHE A 44 -16.70 9.22 16.81
C PHE A 44 -16.86 10.31 17.87
N THR A 45 -15.76 10.73 18.49
CA THR A 45 -15.78 11.74 19.56
C THR A 45 -15.48 13.15 19.06
N SER A 46 -14.88 13.30 17.86
CA SER A 46 -14.61 14.61 17.27
C SER A 46 -15.94 15.29 16.88
N SER A 47 -16.32 16.30 17.65
CA SER A 47 -17.42 17.16 17.26
C SER A 47 -16.98 18.15 16.18
N SER A 48 -17.87 18.52 15.28
CA SER A 48 -17.64 19.48 14.18
C SER A 48 -17.12 20.86 14.65
N ALA A 49 -17.23 21.18 15.93
CA ALA A 49 -16.77 22.41 16.53
C ALA A 49 -15.23 22.55 16.61
N TYR A 50 -14.49 21.44 16.52
CA TYR A 50 -13.02 21.43 16.64
C TYR A 50 -12.25 21.38 15.32
N VAL A 51 -12.93 21.11 14.21
CA VAL A 51 -12.28 21.03 12.90
C VAL A 51 -12.70 22.25 12.08
N PRO A 52 -11.76 23.12 11.65
CA PRO A 52 -12.09 24.21 10.75
C PRO A 52 -12.82 23.68 9.52
N GLU A 53 -13.86 24.37 9.07
CA GLU A 53 -14.64 23.98 7.86
C GLU A 53 -13.75 23.74 6.64
N THR A 54 -12.58 24.38 6.60
CA THR A 54 -11.56 24.20 5.56
C THR A 54 -10.83 22.87 5.60
N MET A 55 -10.85 22.13 6.73
CA MET A 55 -10.22 20.82 6.90
C MET A 55 -11.23 19.66 6.92
N GLY A 56 -12.51 19.92 7.21
CA GLY A 56 -13.57 18.92 7.20
C GLY A 56 -13.91 18.52 5.78
N MET A 57 -13.57 17.29 5.40
CA MET A 57 -14.03 16.75 4.13
C MET A 57 -15.53 16.45 4.27
N GLN A 58 -16.36 16.97 3.36
CA GLN A 58 -17.78 16.61 3.35
C GLN A 58 -17.91 15.09 3.26
N ILE A 59 -18.86 14.50 3.97
CA ILE A 59 -19.06 13.06 4.08
C ILE A 59 -19.15 12.38 2.69
N ASN A 60 -19.72 13.05 1.71
CA ASN A 60 -19.82 12.55 0.33
C ASN A 60 -18.44 12.41 -0.34
N ASN A 61 -17.51 13.32 -0.07
CA ASN A 61 -16.15 13.25 -0.58
C ASN A 61 -15.35 12.15 0.14
N ALA A 62 -15.56 11.97 1.45
CA ALA A 62 -14.97 10.87 2.20
C ALA A 62 -15.46 9.50 1.69
N LEU A 63 -16.75 9.38 1.37
CA LEU A 63 -17.30 8.17 0.75
C LEU A 63 -16.74 7.92 -0.66
N LEU A 64 -16.57 8.96 -1.46
CA LEU A 64 -15.96 8.84 -2.78
C LEU A 64 -14.50 8.35 -2.67
N MET A 65 -13.75 8.89 -1.72
CA MET A 65 -12.38 8.44 -1.45
C MET A 65 -12.33 7.01 -0.94
N GLY A 66 -13.22 6.63 -0.03
CA GLY A 66 -13.35 5.28 0.48
C GLY A 66 -13.71 4.26 -0.59
N THR A 67 -14.70 4.57 -1.43
CA THR A 67 -15.08 3.72 -2.57
C THR A 67 -13.97 3.66 -3.63
N GLY A 68 -13.23 4.75 -3.85
CA GLY A 68 -12.07 4.79 -4.71
C GLY A 68 -10.91 3.91 -4.18
N CYS A 69 -10.62 3.98 -2.88
CA CYS A 69 -9.64 3.11 -2.23
C CYS A 69 -10.04 1.64 -2.36
N LEU A 70 -11.31 1.32 -2.12
CA LEU A 70 -11.87 -0.03 -2.30
C LEU A 70 -11.72 -0.49 -3.75
N ALA A 71 -12.02 0.36 -4.74
CA ALA A 71 -11.89 0.04 -6.14
C ALA A 71 -10.43 -0.25 -6.52
N LEU A 72 -9.48 0.55 -6.06
CA LEU A 72 -8.06 0.33 -6.28
C LEU A 72 -7.58 -1.00 -5.67
N LEU A 73 -8.02 -1.31 -4.43
CA LEU A 73 -7.70 -2.60 -3.81
C LEU A 73 -8.31 -3.78 -4.58
N CYS A 74 -9.57 -3.68 -5.01
CA CYS A 74 -10.20 -4.72 -5.82
C CYS A 74 -9.47 -4.94 -7.15
N VAL A 75 -9.11 -3.87 -7.86
CA VAL A 75 -8.33 -3.94 -9.10
C VAL A 75 -6.96 -4.58 -8.84
N THR A 76 -6.25 -4.17 -7.79
CA THR A 76 -4.94 -4.74 -7.49
C THR A 76 -5.02 -6.22 -7.14
N VAL A 77 -6.03 -6.63 -6.37
CA VAL A 77 -6.27 -8.05 -6.03
C VAL A 77 -6.57 -8.89 -7.27
N VAL A 78 -7.44 -8.41 -8.16
CA VAL A 78 -7.77 -9.13 -9.41
C VAL A 78 -6.57 -9.20 -10.35
N MET A 79 -5.76 -8.14 -10.43
CA MET A 79 -4.55 -8.11 -11.27
C MET A 79 -3.39 -8.92 -10.69
N GLN A 80 -3.29 -9.02 -9.38
CA GLN A 80 -2.34 -9.91 -8.71
C GLN A 80 -2.78 -11.36 -8.89
N ARG A 81 -2.44 -11.96 -10.01
CA ARG A 81 -2.77 -13.37 -10.31
C ARG A 81 -2.59 -14.25 -9.09
N ARG A 82 -3.65 -14.92 -8.66
CA ARG A 82 -3.55 -15.87 -7.58
C ARG A 82 -2.59 -16.99 -8.00
N LYS A 83 -1.69 -17.37 -7.10
CA LYS A 83 -0.69 -18.41 -7.38
C LYS A 83 -1.03 -19.75 -6.75
N ALA A 84 -1.89 -19.77 -5.74
CA ALA A 84 -2.39 -20.98 -5.10
C ALA A 84 -3.71 -20.67 -4.37
N LEU A 85 -4.65 -21.65 -4.34
CA LEU A 85 -5.90 -21.54 -3.56
C LEU A 85 -5.66 -21.73 -2.07
N VAL A 86 -4.77 -22.65 -1.73
CA VAL A 86 -4.42 -23.02 -0.37
C VAL A 86 -2.89 -23.21 -0.34
N TYR A 87 -2.29 -23.06 0.81
CA TYR A 87 -0.82 -23.07 0.94
C TYR A 87 -0.34 -24.26 1.75
N ASP A 88 0.88 -24.72 1.43
CA ASP A 88 1.67 -25.72 2.16
C ASP A 88 0.93 -27.04 2.45
N THR A 89 1.11 -27.55 3.65
CA THR A 89 0.53 -28.81 4.13
C THR A 89 -1.00 -28.87 4.05
N ASP A 90 -1.66 -27.70 4.08
CA ASP A 90 -3.13 -27.63 3.99
C ASP A 90 -3.64 -28.07 2.62
N ALA A 91 -2.91 -27.75 1.55
CA ALA A 91 -3.29 -28.16 0.21
C ALA A 91 -3.31 -29.69 0.10
N PHE A 92 -2.26 -30.33 0.60
CA PHE A 92 -2.19 -31.79 0.63
C PHE A 92 -3.31 -32.39 1.50
N TYR A 93 -3.52 -31.87 2.70
CA TYR A 93 -4.56 -32.35 3.62
C TYR A 93 -5.98 -32.22 3.05
N LEU A 94 -6.27 -31.13 2.34
CA LEU A 94 -7.59 -30.87 1.78
C LEU A 94 -7.85 -31.67 0.49
N PHE A 95 -6.88 -31.71 -0.41
CA PHE A 95 -7.08 -32.34 -1.73
C PHE A 95 -6.83 -33.85 -1.74
N ALA A 96 -5.93 -34.37 -0.87
CA ALA A 96 -5.71 -35.79 -0.69
C ALA A 96 -6.56 -36.41 0.43
N GLY A 97 -7.24 -35.59 1.25
CA GLY A 97 -8.06 -36.04 2.36
C GLY A 97 -9.44 -36.57 1.95
N PRO A 98 -10.17 -37.21 2.87
CA PRO A 98 -11.49 -37.80 2.61
C PRO A 98 -12.60 -36.72 2.58
N TYR A 99 -12.38 -35.63 1.87
CA TYR A 99 -13.34 -34.53 1.76
C TYR A 99 -14.03 -34.51 0.41
N SER A 100 -15.34 -34.27 0.41
CA SER A 100 -16.06 -34.04 -0.84
C SER A 100 -15.63 -32.72 -1.47
N ARG A 101 -15.73 -32.62 -2.81
CA ARG A 101 -15.38 -31.39 -3.55
C ARG A 101 -16.14 -30.15 -3.03
N LYS A 102 -17.43 -30.32 -2.70
CA LYS A 102 -18.23 -29.24 -2.10
C LYS A 102 -17.68 -28.79 -0.75
N GLN A 103 -17.13 -29.70 0.04
CA GLN A 103 -16.52 -29.35 1.33
C GLN A 103 -15.20 -28.58 1.15
N VAL A 104 -14.38 -29.01 0.18
CA VAL A 104 -13.12 -28.31 -0.16
C VAL A 104 -13.42 -26.92 -0.70
N ASN A 105 -14.32 -26.80 -1.68
CA ASN A 105 -14.75 -25.51 -2.22
C ASN A 105 -15.34 -24.60 -1.12
N GLY A 106 -16.16 -25.16 -0.23
CA GLY A 106 -16.72 -24.42 0.91
C GLY A 106 -15.67 -23.93 1.90
N PHE A 107 -14.60 -24.70 2.11
CA PHE A 107 -13.47 -24.27 2.95
C PHE A 107 -12.68 -23.11 2.29
N ILE A 108 -12.39 -23.23 0.99
CA ILE A 108 -11.71 -22.15 0.24
C ILE A 108 -12.57 -20.89 0.28
N LEU A 109 -13.88 -21.00 0.05
CA LEU A 109 -14.82 -19.90 0.11
C LEU A 109 -14.83 -19.25 1.51
N LEU A 110 -14.85 -20.05 2.58
CA LEU A 110 -14.77 -19.54 3.97
C LEU A 110 -13.47 -18.76 4.20
N GLN A 111 -12.36 -19.26 3.70
CA GLN A 111 -11.07 -18.57 3.81
C GLN A 111 -11.06 -17.23 3.06
N THR A 112 -11.63 -17.20 1.86
CA THR A 112 -11.76 -16.00 1.03
C THR A 112 -12.66 -14.96 1.70
N VAL A 113 -13.79 -15.39 2.23
CA VAL A 113 -14.73 -14.54 2.98
C VAL A 113 -14.08 -13.98 4.26
N THR A 114 -13.26 -14.76 4.96
CA THR A 114 -12.50 -14.28 6.12
C THR A 114 -11.43 -13.26 5.73
N GLN A 115 -10.76 -13.43 4.58
CA GLN A 115 -9.78 -12.44 4.09
C GLN A 115 -10.44 -11.12 3.71
N SER A 116 -11.66 -11.14 3.15
CA SER A 116 -12.39 -9.93 2.77
C SER A 116 -12.71 -9.03 3.96
N VAL A 117 -12.87 -9.59 5.16
CA VAL A 117 -13.09 -8.83 6.41
C VAL A 117 -11.93 -7.85 6.67
N LEU A 118 -10.68 -8.31 6.52
CA LEU A 118 -9.51 -7.47 6.78
C LEU A 118 -9.40 -6.31 5.78
N TYR A 119 -9.60 -6.58 4.50
CA TYR A 119 -9.51 -5.55 3.46
C TYR A 119 -10.65 -4.53 3.56
N SER A 120 -11.87 -5.00 3.82
CA SER A 120 -13.02 -4.11 3.99
C SER A 120 -12.90 -3.24 5.25
N LEU A 121 -12.39 -3.80 6.34
CA LEU A 121 -12.14 -3.04 7.57
C LEU A 121 -11.10 -1.94 7.36
N LEU A 122 -10.04 -2.23 6.59
CA LEU A 122 -9.03 -1.24 6.23
C LEU A 122 -9.63 -0.09 5.40
N CYS A 123 -10.44 -0.40 4.37
CA CYS A 123 -11.11 0.63 3.57
C CYS A 123 -12.11 1.45 4.40
N CYS A 124 -12.87 0.78 5.26
CA CYS A 124 -13.82 1.43 6.16
C CYS A 124 -13.10 2.36 7.15
N TYR A 125 -11.97 1.93 7.69
CA TYR A 125 -11.11 2.75 8.55
C TYR A 125 -10.58 3.99 7.83
N VAL A 126 -10.11 3.85 6.58
CA VAL A 126 -9.66 5.00 5.75
C VAL A 126 -10.81 5.97 5.52
N THR A 127 -12.01 5.48 5.19
CA THR A 127 -13.20 6.31 5.01
C THR A 127 -13.56 7.05 6.30
N ALA A 128 -13.53 6.37 7.45
CA ALA A 128 -13.80 6.95 8.75
C ALA A 128 -12.78 8.05 9.11
N MET A 129 -11.47 7.81 8.85
CA MET A 129 -10.43 8.82 9.06
C MET A 129 -10.60 10.06 8.18
N MET A 130 -11.02 9.88 6.92
CA MET A 130 -11.28 11.00 6.00
C MET A 130 -12.55 11.78 6.36
N SER A 131 -13.45 11.21 7.16
CA SER A 131 -14.69 11.85 7.61
C SER A 131 -14.58 12.51 8.99
N ILE A 132 -13.38 12.68 9.54
CA ILE A 132 -13.16 13.41 10.80
C ILE A 132 -13.77 14.81 10.68
N GLY A 133 -14.62 15.20 11.64
CA GLY A 133 -15.34 16.48 11.62
C GLY A 133 -16.72 16.46 10.94
N SER A 134 -17.10 15.35 10.29
CA SER A 134 -18.46 15.09 9.85
C SER A 134 -19.15 14.13 10.83
N HIS A 135 -20.48 14.19 10.94
CA HIS A 135 -21.23 13.30 11.84
C HIS A 135 -21.20 11.84 11.36
N PHE A 136 -20.10 11.16 11.62
CA PHE A 136 -19.91 9.74 11.27
C PHE A 136 -20.40 8.85 12.42
N THR A 137 -21.61 8.35 12.33
CA THR A 137 -22.21 7.52 13.39
C THR A 137 -21.71 6.08 13.38
N VAL A 138 -21.77 5.40 14.54
CA VAL A 138 -21.40 3.97 14.64
C VAL A 138 -22.26 3.11 13.72
N VAL A 139 -23.54 3.41 13.59
CA VAL A 139 -24.45 2.68 12.69
C VAL A 139 -24.01 2.83 11.23
N PHE A 140 -23.65 4.05 10.83
CA PHE A 140 -23.13 4.31 9.49
C PHE A 140 -21.79 3.59 9.23
N PHE A 141 -20.91 3.53 10.24
CA PHE A 141 -19.68 2.73 10.15
C PHE A 141 -19.96 1.25 9.90
N LEU A 142 -20.88 0.64 10.65
CA LEU A 142 -21.24 -0.76 10.50
C LEU A 142 -21.86 -1.03 9.11
N LEU A 143 -22.70 -0.12 8.63
CA LEU A 143 -23.27 -0.22 7.28
C LEU A 143 -22.19 -0.10 6.21
N THR A 144 -21.27 0.88 6.32
CA THR A 144 -20.14 1.05 5.39
C THR A 144 -19.26 -0.18 5.38
N PHE A 145 -18.96 -0.74 6.56
CA PHE A 145 -18.22 -1.99 6.67
C PHE A 145 -18.92 -3.15 5.96
N LEU A 146 -20.21 -3.33 6.19
CA LEU A 146 -21.01 -4.40 5.56
C LEU A 146 -20.99 -4.27 4.02
N VAL A 147 -21.22 -3.07 3.52
CA VAL A 147 -21.25 -2.80 2.07
C VAL A 147 -19.87 -3.03 1.44
N PHE A 148 -18.79 -2.52 2.04
CA PHE A 148 -17.44 -2.73 1.55
C PHE A 148 -17.02 -4.20 1.62
N TYR A 149 -17.47 -4.91 2.67
CA TYR A 149 -17.28 -6.34 2.81
C TYR A 149 -17.92 -7.13 1.66
N LEU A 150 -19.16 -6.81 1.28
CA LEU A 150 -19.84 -7.47 0.17
C LEU A 150 -19.10 -7.24 -1.16
N VAL A 151 -18.65 -6.01 -1.42
CA VAL A 151 -17.88 -5.71 -2.65
C VAL A 151 -16.57 -6.49 -2.65
N MET A 152 -15.81 -6.44 -1.55
CA MET A 152 -14.50 -7.10 -1.47
C MET A 152 -14.62 -8.62 -1.53
N ALA A 153 -15.63 -9.20 -0.87
CA ALA A 153 -15.92 -10.63 -0.92
C ALA A 153 -16.21 -11.09 -2.35
N PHE A 154 -17.00 -10.33 -3.10
CA PHE A 154 -17.26 -10.64 -4.51
C PHE A 154 -15.99 -10.69 -5.34
N PHE A 155 -15.12 -9.67 -5.28
CA PHE A 155 -13.91 -9.62 -6.10
C PHE A 155 -12.88 -10.69 -5.70
N LEU A 156 -12.75 -11.00 -4.42
CA LEU A 156 -11.90 -12.10 -3.97
C LEU A 156 -12.43 -13.46 -4.43
N MET A 157 -13.73 -13.71 -4.28
CA MET A 157 -14.35 -14.95 -4.79
C MET A 157 -14.22 -15.05 -6.31
N LEU A 158 -14.39 -13.94 -7.04
CA LEU A 158 -14.21 -13.89 -8.50
C LEU A 158 -12.78 -14.26 -8.89
N THR A 159 -11.79 -13.73 -8.19
CA THR A 159 -10.37 -14.04 -8.44
C THR A 159 -10.08 -15.52 -8.23
N ASP A 160 -10.61 -16.11 -7.15
CA ASP A 160 -10.46 -17.53 -6.88
C ASP A 160 -11.18 -18.41 -7.92
N TYR A 161 -12.39 -18.02 -8.32
CA TYR A 161 -13.15 -18.71 -9.35
C TYR A 161 -12.45 -18.68 -10.71
N ILE A 162 -11.92 -17.52 -11.11
CA ILE A 162 -11.11 -17.39 -12.33
C ILE A 162 -9.87 -18.29 -12.25
N TYR A 163 -9.19 -18.33 -11.10
CA TYR A 163 -8.03 -19.17 -10.90
C TYR A 163 -8.38 -20.67 -11.06
N MET A 164 -9.49 -21.13 -10.48
CA MET A 164 -9.96 -22.51 -10.68
C MET A 164 -10.18 -22.85 -12.15
N TRP A 165 -10.70 -21.90 -12.95
CA TRP A 165 -10.84 -22.08 -14.39
C TRP A 165 -9.51 -22.07 -15.14
N THR A 166 -8.52 -21.29 -14.68
CA THR A 166 -7.17 -21.29 -15.29
C THR A 166 -6.46 -22.62 -15.09
N LEU A 167 -6.64 -23.26 -13.93
CA LEU A 167 -6.11 -24.61 -13.67
C LEU A 167 -6.68 -25.65 -14.65
N VAL A 168 -7.99 -25.58 -14.94
CA VAL A 168 -8.63 -26.53 -15.87
C VAL A 168 -8.19 -26.33 -17.32
N LYS A 169 -8.07 -25.08 -17.77
CA LYS A 169 -7.84 -24.76 -19.18
C LYS A 169 -6.38 -24.50 -19.55
N LYS A 170 -5.44 -24.56 -18.59
CA LYS A 170 -4.02 -24.20 -18.74
C LYS A 170 -3.80 -22.86 -19.50
N ARG A 171 -4.78 -21.95 -19.45
CA ARG A 171 -4.73 -20.65 -20.11
C ARG A 171 -4.21 -19.59 -19.14
N HIS A 172 -3.30 -18.77 -19.62
CA HIS A 172 -2.77 -17.64 -18.86
C HIS A 172 -3.86 -16.60 -18.56
N GLY A 173 -3.84 -16.03 -17.37
CA GLY A 173 -4.80 -15.14 -16.73
C GLY A 173 -5.35 -13.93 -17.50
N ILE A 174 -5.78 -14.12 -18.75
CA ILE A 174 -6.45 -13.12 -19.59
C ILE A 174 -7.79 -12.72 -18.95
N TRP A 175 -8.45 -13.67 -18.29
CA TRP A 175 -9.76 -13.45 -17.67
C TRP A 175 -9.74 -12.40 -16.54
N ASN A 176 -8.62 -12.32 -15.80
CA ASN A 176 -8.45 -11.30 -14.77
C ASN A 176 -8.43 -9.88 -15.38
N TYR A 177 -7.68 -9.73 -16.50
CA TYR A 177 -7.63 -8.45 -17.20
C TYR A 177 -8.98 -8.09 -17.82
N LEU A 178 -9.70 -9.08 -18.33
CA LEU A 178 -11.02 -8.88 -18.92
C LEU A 178 -12.04 -8.47 -17.86
N ALA A 179 -12.01 -9.06 -16.66
CA ALA A 179 -12.86 -8.67 -15.54
C ALA A 179 -12.61 -7.21 -15.11
N VAL A 180 -11.33 -6.81 -14.99
CA VAL A 180 -10.95 -5.42 -14.67
C VAL A 180 -11.40 -4.47 -15.77
N LEU A 181 -11.13 -4.82 -17.04
CA LEU A 181 -11.48 -4.01 -18.19
C LEU A 181 -12.99 -3.80 -18.29
N LEU A 182 -13.80 -4.81 -17.94
CA LEU A 182 -15.25 -4.72 -17.95
C LEU A 182 -15.76 -3.71 -16.91
N VAL A 183 -15.22 -3.75 -15.68
CA VAL A 183 -15.62 -2.83 -14.62
C VAL A 183 -15.13 -1.40 -14.90
N VAL A 184 -13.86 -1.25 -15.31
CA VAL A 184 -13.29 0.06 -15.66
C VAL A 184 -13.96 0.62 -16.90
N GLY A 185 -14.26 -0.23 -17.90
CA GLY A 185 -14.99 0.15 -19.09
C GLY A 185 -16.40 0.66 -18.80
N ALA A 186 -17.12 -0.04 -17.90
CA ALA A 186 -18.45 0.41 -17.46
C ALA A 186 -18.37 1.78 -16.75
N ALA A 187 -17.39 1.98 -15.87
CA ALA A 187 -17.18 3.26 -15.22
C ALA A 187 -16.82 4.37 -16.22
N ALA A 188 -15.98 4.07 -17.23
CA ALA A 188 -15.62 5.01 -18.28
C ALA A 188 -16.83 5.40 -19.15
N VAL A 189 -17.69 4.45 -19.51
CA VAL A 189 -18.92 4.72 -20.28
C VAL A 189 -19.85 5.64 -19.48
N VAL A 190 -20.09 5.36 -18.21
CA VAL A 190 -20.93 6.21 -17.35
C VAL A 190 -20.33 7.61 -17.21
N PHE A 191 -19.02 7.71 -17.05
CA PHE A 191 -18.31 9.00 -17.02
C PHE A 191 -18.48 9.79 -18.31
N LEU A 192 -18.29 9.15 -19.47
CA LEU A 192 -18.48 9.80 -20.77
C LEU A 192 -19.91 10.29 -20.98
N LEU A 193 -20.91 9.52 -20.53
CA LEU A 193 -22.31 9.95 -20.57
C LEU A 193 -22.57 11.17 -19.68
N ALA A 194 -21.97 11.23 -18.49
CA ALA A 194 -22.06 12.39 -17.61
C ALA A 194 -21.41 13.63 -18.25
N VAL A 195 -20.21 13.48 -18.84
CA VAL A 195 -19.52 14.57 -19.58
C VAL A 195 -20.32 15.04 -20.78
N GLN A 196 -20.97 14.14 -21.51
CA GLN A 196 -21.85 14.52 -22.65
C GLN A 196 -23.05 15.35 -22.19
N ARG A 197 -23.67 14.99 -21.06
CA ARG A 197 -24.81 15.73 -20.50
C ARG A 197 -24.42 17.13 -20.02
N THR A 198 -23.18 17.32 -19.55
CA THR A 198 -22.66 18.62 -19.09
C THR A 198 -22.07 19.49 -20.20
N GLY A 199 -22.34 19.17 -21.48
CA GLY A 199 -21.88 19.98 -22.60
C GLY A 199 -20.38 19.88 -22.88
N TYR A 200 -19.76 18.71 -22.60
CA TYR A 200 -18.34 18.40 -22.78
C TYR A 200 -17.40 19.15 -21.84
N ASP A 201 -17.90 19.75 -20.76
CA ASP A 201 -17.04 20.28 -19.71
C ASP A 201 -16.59 19.14 -18.78
N LEU A 202 -15.31 18.79 -18.87
CA LEU A 202 -14.71 17.71 -18.07
C LEU A 202 -14.79 17.95 -16.56
N LYS A 203 -14.78 19.21 -16.13
CA LYS A 203 -14.79 19.55 -14.70
C LYS A 203 -16.17 19.37 -14.09
N THR A 204 -17.18 19.92 -14.72
CA THR A 204 -18.58 19.76 -14.30
C THR A 204 -19.05 18.33 -14.50
N GLY A 205 -18.66 17.66 -15.60
CA GLY A 205 -18.94 16.26 -15.85
C GLY A 205 -18.33 15.32 -14.79
N TYR A 206 -17.11 15.60 -14.33
CA TYR A 206 -16.51 14.84 -13.21
C TYR A 206 -17.27 15.04 -11.90
N VAL A 207 -17.64 16.26 -11.56
CA VAL A 207 -18.39 16.55 -10.33
C VAL A 207 -19.76 15.85 -10.36
N GLU A 208 -20.47 15.90 -11.48
CA GLU A 208 -21.76 15.24 -11.64
C GLU A 208 -21.62 13.71 -11.61
N PHE A 209 -20.61 13.15 -12.28
CA PHE A 209 -20.29 11.73 -12.18
C PHE A 209 -19.92 11.32 -10.77
N ALA A 210 -18.97 12.01 -10.14
CA ALA A 210 -18.39 11.58 -8.86
C ALA A 210 -19.33 11.80 -7.67
N LEU A 211 -20.04 12.93 -7.63
CA LEU A 211 -20.93 13.30 -6.53
C LEU A 211 -22.41 13.05 -6.82
N GLY A 212 -22.78 13.00 -8.09
CA GLY A 212 -24.14 12.79 -8.55
C GLY A 212 -24.61 11.34 -8.47
N ARG A 213 -25.83 11.12 -8.99
CA ARG A 213 -26.46 9.79 -9.06
C ARG A 213 -25.93 8.93 -10.21
N ASP A 214 -25.24 9.50 -11.18
CA ASP A 214 -24.72 8.76 -12.34
C ASP A 214 -23.72 7.69 -11.91
N PHE A 215 -22.94 7.92 -10.84
CA PHE A 215 -22.03 6.92 -10.29
C PHE A 215 -22.73 5.63 -9.84
N PHE A 216 -24.00 5.66 -9.48
CA PHE A 216 -24.75 4.49 -9.05
C PHE A 216 -24.86 3.41 -10.11
N TYR A 217 -24.74 3.78 -11.40
CA TYR A 217 -24.74 2.83 -12.52
C TYR A 217 -23.41 2.07 -12.67
N VAL A 218 -22.36 2.48 -11.97
CA VAL A 218 -21.09 1.73 -11.97
C VAL A 218 -21.26 0.43 -11.18
N PRO A 219 -21.03 -0.74 -11.78
CA PRO A 219 -21.24 -2.02 -11.08
C PRO A 219 -20.41 -2.13 -9.81
N PHE A 220 -21.00 -2.67 -8.76
CA PHE A 220 -20.42 -2.90 -7.43
C PHE A 220 -20.08 -1.63 -6.66
N PHE A 221 -19.22 -0.77 -7.19
CA PHE A 221 -18.79 0.45 -6.50
C PHE A 221 -19.88 1.50 -6.45
N GLY A 222 -20.62 1.63 -7.53
CA GLY A 222 -21.79 2.50 -7.60
C GLY A 222 -22.92 2.00 -6.70
N TRP A 223 -23.19 0.70 -6.68
CA TRP A 223 -24.19 0.10 -5.78
C TRP A 223 -23.83 0.32 -4.32
N ALA A 224 -22.53 0.19 -4.00
CA ALA A 224 -22.02 0.50 -2.66
C ALA A 224 -22.30 1.95 -2.27
N LYS A 225 -21.95 2.91 -3.13
CA LYS A 225 -22.21 4.33 -2.90
C LYS A 225 -23.71 4.62 -2.83
N TRP A 226 -24.52 3.98 -3.67
CA TRP A 226 -25.98 4.13 -3.65
C TRP A 226 -26.57 3.79 -2.28
N VAL A 227 -26.23 2.62 -1.73
CA VAL A 227 -26.70 2.19 -0.39
C VAL A 227 -26.29 3.22 0.68
N LEU A 228 -25.04 3.69 0.65
CA LEU A 228 -24.54 4.61 1.66
C LEU A 228 -25.16 6.00 1.55
N ASN A 229 -25.38 6.51 0.33
CA ASN A 229 -26.03 7.79 0.12
C ASN A 229 -27.52 7.74 0.52
N ALA A 230 -28.24 6.67 0.15
CA ALA A 230 -29.63 6.51 0.54
C ALA A 230 -29.81 6.48 2.06
N PHE A 231 -28.86 5.87 2.79
CA PHE A 231 -28.84 5.92 4.26
C PHE A 231 -28.64 7.34 4.79
N LEU A 232 -27.75 8.11 4.21
CA LEU A 232 -27.50 9.51 4.62
C LEU A 232 -28.69 10.42 4.33
N GLU A 233 -29.43 10.13 3.24
CA GLU A 233 -30.67 10.83 2.89
C GLU A 233 -31.88 10.38 3.75
N GLY A 234 -31.71 9.33 4.60
CA GLY A 234 -32.78 8.76 5.42
C GLY A 234 -33.78 7.91 4.64
N ASP A 235 -33.49 7.60 3.37
CA ASP A 235 -34.35 6.79 2.51
C ASP A 235 -33.99 5.29 2.64
N LEU A 236 -34.60 4.62 3.63
CA LEU A 236 -34.41 3.19 3.85
C LEU A 236 -34.92 2.33 2.68
N SER A 237 -35.94 2.81 1.96
CA SER A 237 -36.48 2.10 0.79
C SER A 237 -35.52 2.16 -0.40
N GLY A 238 -34.87 3.28 -0.60
CA GLY A 238 -33.87 3.50 -1.64
C GLY A 238 -32.58 2.69 -1.45
N MET A 239 -32.30 2.18 -0.24
CA MET A 239 -31.17 1.28 0.01
C MET A 239 -31.38 -0.14 -0.54
N LEU A 240 -32.62 -0.61 -0.59
CA LEU A 240 -32.96 -2.01 -0.91
C LEU A 240 -32.44 -2.46 -2.29
N PRO A 241 -32.59 -1.71 -3.38
CA PRO A 241 -32.10 -2.12 -4.69
C PRO A 241 -30.58 -2.33 -4.72
N GLY A 242 -29.82 -1.41 -4.14
CA GLY A 242 -28.36 -1.51 -4.07
C GLY A 242 -27.88 -2.71 -3.24
N LEU A 243 -28.50 -2.95 -2.08
CA LEU A 243 -28.23 -4.13 -1.25
C LEU A 243 -28.62 -5.43 -1.95
N ALA A 244 -29.76 -5.48 -2.62
CA ALA A 244 -30.21 -6.65 -3.37
C ALA A 244 -29.25 -7.02 -4.50
N LEU A 245 -28.73 -6.03 -5.23
CA LEU A 245 -27.72 -6.24 -6.27
C LEU A 245 -26.40 -6.78 -5.69
N LEU A 246 -25.93 -6.21 -4.58
CA LEU A 246 -24.70 -6.67 -3.92
C LEU A 246 -24.85 -8.08 -3.34
N LEU A 247 -25.93 -8.36 -2.64
CA LEU A 247 -26.18 -9.69 -2.05
C LEU A 247 -26.45 -10.72 -3.14
N GLY A 248 -27.26 -10.37 -4.16
CA GLY A 248 -27.58 -11.25 -5.27
C GLY A 248 -26.34 -11.67 -6.06
N SER A 249 -25.46 -10.73 -6.38
CA SER A 249 -24.22 -11.01 -7.09
C SER A 249 -23.28 -11.93 -6.28
N ASN A 250 -23.15 -11.70 -4.97
CA ASN A 250 -22.36 -12.56 -4.09
C ASN A 250 -22.96 -13.97 -4.00
N LEU A 251 -24.28 -14.08 -3.87
CA LEU A 251 -24.96 -15.37 -3.76
C LEU A 251 -24.81 -16.18 -5.05
N VAL A 252 -25.02 -15.56 -6.21
CA VAL A 252 -24.82 -16.20 -7.52
C VAL A 252 -23.40 -16.74 -7.65
N LEU A 253 -22.40 -15.92 -7.33
CA LEU A 253 -20.99 -16.34 -7.43
C LEU A 253 -20.64 -17.43 -6.42
N ALA A 254 -21.16 -17.37 -5.20
CA ALA A 254 -20.96 -18.41 -4.18
C ALA A 254 -21.58 -19.76 -4.61
N VAL A 255 -22.76 -19.74 -5.22
CA VAL A 255 -23.41 -20.95 -5.76
C VAL A 255 -22.59 -21.54 -6.91
N LEU A 256 -22.09 -20.70 -7.84
CA LEU A 256 -21.21 -21.15 -8.93
C LEU A 256 -19.91 -21.76 -8.39
N PHE A 257 -19.33 -21.14 -7.37
CA PHE A 257 -18.11 -21.57 -6.72
C PHE A 257 -18.28 -22.95 -6.04
N LEU A 258 -19.35 -23.12 -5.26
CA LEU A 258 -19.65 -24.38 -4.56
C LEU A 258 -19.96 -25.52 -5.53
N ASN A 259 -20.61 -25.22 -6.66
CA ASN A 259 -20.97 -26.19 -7.68
C ASN A 259 -19.87 -26.48 -8.72
N PHE A 260 -18.66 -25.98 -8.51
CA PHE A 260 -17.54 -26.25 -9.40
C PHE A 260 -17.10 -27.72 -9.30
N LYS A 261 -17.31 -28.51 -10.38
CA LYS A 261 -17.16 -29.98 -10.38
C LYS A 261 -15.86 -30.48 -11.05
N LYS A 262 -15.06 -29.59 -11.70
CA LYS A 262 -13.90 -30.04 -12.46
C LYS A 262 -12.74 -30.42 -11.55
N GLU A 263 -11.90 -31.36 -12.02
CA GLU A 263 -10.71 -31.80 -11.29
C GLU A 263 -9.61 -30.77 -11.40
N ILE A 264 -9.14 -30.32 -10.23
CA ILE A 264 -8.06 -29.33 -10.08
C ILE A 264 -7.05 -29.74 -9.02
N ALA A 265 -7.26 -30.90 -8.38
CA ALA A 265 -6.52 -31.29 -7.17
C ALA A 265 -5.02 -31.37 -7.39
N GLU A 266 -4.55 -32.10 -8.44
CA GLU A 266 -3.12 -32.27 -8.72
C GLU A 266 -2.42 -30.93 -8.95
N GLN A 267 -2.98 -30.09 -9.84
CA GLN A 267 -2.40 -28.82 -10.19
C GLN A 267 -2.44 -27.83 -9.01
N ALA A 268 -3.52 -27.86 -8.23
CA ALA A 268 -3.64 -27.02 -7.05
C ALA A 268 -2.61 -27.39 -5.96
N VAL A 269 -2.27 -28.67 -5.80
CA VAL A 269 -1.24 -29.13 -4.87
C VAL A 269 0.16 -28.77 -5.39
N GLU A 270 0.41 -28.92 -6.70
CA GLU A 270 1.68 -28.55 -7.33
C GLU A 270 1.96 -27.05 -7.19
N ASP A 271 0.99 -26.20 -7.53
CA ASP A 271 1.07 -24.74 -7.37
C ASP A 271 1.27 -24.34 -5.89
N ALA A 272 0.56 -25.01 -4.98
CA ALA A 272 0.71 -24.78 -3.55
C ALA A 272 2.12 -25.12 -3.05
N ARG A 273 2.71 -26.19 -3.54
CA ARG A 273 4.08 -26.60 -3.24
C ARG A 273 5.08 -25.57 -3.78
N GLU A 274 4.95 -25.15 -5.02
CA GLU A 274 5.82 -24.14 -5.63
C GLU A 274 5.82 -22.84 -4.84
N VAL A 275 4.62 -22.33 -4.48
CA VAL A 275 4.47 -21.12 -3.69
C VAL A 275 5.05 -21.28 -2.28
N SER A 276 4.86 -22.45 -1.67
CA SER A 276 5.38 -22.74 -0.32
C SER A 276 6.91 -22.82 -0.31
N GLU A 277 7.51 -23.43 -1.33
CA GLU A 277 8.96 -23.44 -1.51
C GLU A 277 9.52 -22.03 -1.75
N TYR A 278 8.83 -21.25 -2.59
CA TYR A 278 9.18 -19.85 -2.79
C TYR A 278 9.12 -19.05 -1.48
N MET A 279 8.02 -19.16 -0.72
CA MET A 279 7.87 -18.48 0.56
C MET A 279 8.93 -18.94 1.59
N ARG A 280 9.28 -20.24 1.58
CA ARG A 280 10.37 -20.76 2.42
C ARG A 280 11.73 -20.16 2.03
N LYS A 281 12.01 -20.02 0.74
CA LYS A 281 13.23 -19.37 0.23
C LYS A 281 13.27 -17.89 0.62
N VAL A 282 12.15 -17.19 0.52
CA VAL A 282 12.04 -15.79 0.96
C VAL A 282 12.24 -15.65 2.47
N LYS A 283 11.59 -16.51 3.29
CA LYS A 283 11.77 -16.51 4.75
C LYS A 283 13.19 -16.87 5.19
N ALA A 284 13.84 -17.80 4.48
CA ALA A 284 15.23 -18.17 4.74
C ALA A 284 16.22 -17.11 4.26
N ASN A 285 15.71 -15.98 3.75
CA ASN A 285 16.53 -14.92 3.15
C ASN A 285 17.47 -15.39 2.01
N LYS A 286 17.17 -16.57 1.42
CA LYS A 286 17.90 -17.10 0.27
C LYS A 286 17.29 -16.67 -1.07
N GLY A 287 16.14 -16.02 -1.03
CA GLY A 287 15.46 -15.45 -2.19
C GLY A 287 15.72 -13.96 -2.27
N ASN A 288 16.96 -13.58 -2.56
CA ASN A 288 17.22 -12.21 -2.93
C ASN A 288 16.73 -11.98 -4.34
N SER A 289 16.00 -10.89 -4.43
CA SER A 289 15.55 -10.20 -5.62
C SER A 289 14.70 -11.07 -6.55
N PHE A 290 13.53 -10.56 -6.81
CA PHE A 290 12.89 -10.61 -8.12
C PHE A 290 13.79 -9.96 -9.20
N ALA A 291 15.10 -10.14 -9.12
CA ALA A 291 15.92 -10.07 -10.29
C ALA A 291 15.46 -11.26 -11.14
N ASP A 292 14.44 -11.02 -11.97
CA ASP A 292 14.33 -11.74 -13.21
C ASP A 292 15.75 -11.99 -13.66
N THR A 293 16.11 -13.27 -13.85
CA THR A 293 17.33 -13.70 -14.47
C THR A 293 17.33 -13.26 -15.94
N LYS A 294 17.12 -11.98 -16.17
CA LYS A 294 17.42 -11.33 -17.43
C LYS A 294 18.90 -11.52 -17.61
N LYS A 295 19.28 -12.32 -18.62
CA LYS A 295 20.65 -12.61 -19.02
C LYS A 295 21.51 -11.37 -18.79
N ILE A 296 22.37 -11.43 -17.77
CA ILE A 296 23.26 -10.33 -17.40
C ILE A 296 24.19 -10.12 -18.58
N LYS A 297 24.00 -9.05 -19.34
CA LYS A 297 24.90 -8.68 -20.42
C LYS A 297 26.29 -8.41 -19.83
N HIS A 298 27.32 -8.91 -20.47
CA HIS A 298 28.71 -8.73 -20.07
C HIS A 298 29.00 -7.27 -19.69
N ILE A 299 29.68 -7.07 -18.57
CA ILE A 299 30.07 -5.75 -18.09
C ILE A 299 31.35 -5.37 -18.85
N LYS A 300 31.24 -4.35 -19.70
CA LYS A 300 32.39 -3.70 -20.32
C LYS A 300 32.79 -2.51 -19.45
N GLY A 301 33.88 -2.59 -18.73
CA GLY A 301 34.44 -1.50 -17.92
C GLY A 301 35.11 -2.00 -16.64
N GLU A 302 36.14 -1.29 -16.22
CA GLU A 302 36.84 -1.52 -14.98
C GLU A 302 36.03 -0.96 -13.80
N PHE A 303 35.99 -1.70 -12.71
CA PHE A 303 35.35 -1.23 -11.47
C PHE A 303 36.36 -0.33 -10.72
N PRO A 304 35.90 0.80 -10.15
CA PRO A 304 36.75 1.62 -9.30
C PRO A 304 37.15 0.83 -8.04
N GLU A 305 38.34 1.14 -7.52
CA GLU A 305 38.89 0.51 -6.32
C GLU A 305 38.19 1.03 -5.04
N GLY A 306 38.28 0.23 -3.96
CA GLY A 306 37.82 0.58 -2.64
C GLY A 306 36.29 0.67 -2.48
N ALA A 307 35.82 1.52 -1.56
CA ALA A 307 34.39 1.68 -1.24
C ALA A 307 33.57 2.22 -2.41
N LYS A 308 34.18 2.92 -3.37
CA LYS A 308 33.52 3.39 -4.59
C LYS A 308 33.00 2.23 -5.45
N ALA A 309 33.60 1.04 -5.36
CA ALA A 309 33.13 -0.15 -6.05
C ALA A 309 31.71 -0.54 -5.62
N ILE A 310 31.34 -0.34 -4.34
CA ILE A 310 29.99 -0.61 -3.81
C ILE A 310 28.97 0.31 -4.50
N PHE A 311 29.27 1.60 -4.59
CA PHE A 311 28.43 2.57 -5.29
C PHE A 311 28.21 2.17 -6.75
N TYR A 312 29.30 1.88 -7.47
CA TYR A 312 29.23 1.50 -8.88
C TYR A 312 28.44 0.21 -9.10
N LYS A 313 28.65 -0.81 -8.25
CA LYS A 313 27.92 -2.07 -8.27
C LYS A 313 26.41 -1.81 -8.12
N ASN A 314 26.00 -1.05 -7.10
CA ASN A 314 24.60 -0.79 -6.81
C ASN A 314 23.92 0.04 -7.91
N MET A 315 24.62 1.05 -8.45
CA MET A 315 24.11 1.86 -9.55
C MET A 315 23.98 1.04 -10.84
N LEU A 316 24.97 0.20 -11.14
CA LEU A 316 24.93 -0.70 -12.28
C LEU A 316 23.79 -1.74 -12.16
N GLN A 317 23.61 -2.29 -10.97
CA GLN A 317 22.52 -3.22 -10.67
C GLN A 317 21.16 -2.55 -10.89
N MET A 318 20.93 -1.36 -10.34
CA MET A 318 19.69 -0.59 -10.53
C MET A 318 19.42 -0.30 -12.01
N ARG A 319 20.46 0.06 -12.79
CA ARG A 319 20.33 0.33 -14.22
C ARG A 319 20.02 -0.93 -15.03
N LYS A 320 20.69 -2.05 -14.73
CA LYS A 320 20.52 -3.31 -15.50
C LYS A 320 19.22 -4.05 -15.16
N THR A 321 18.78 -3.99 -13.92
CA THR A 321 17.49 -4.59 -13.49
C THR A 321 16.29 -3.73 -13.87
N GLY A 322 16.51 -2.49 -14.36
CA GLY A 322 15.42 -1.55 -14.61
C GLY A 322 14.78 -1.01 -13.33
N ASN A 323 15.40 -1.23 -12.17
CA ASN A 323 14.91 -0.77 -10.87
C ASN A 323 15.12 0.73 -10.63
N PHE A 324 15.77 1.45 -11.54
CA PHE A 324 15.94 2.89 -11.40
C PHE A 324 14.61 3.63 -11.51
N LEU A 325 13.79 3.31 -12.51
CA LEU A 325 12.42 3.81 -12.67
C LEU A 325 11.52 2.64 -13.08
N ARG A 326 10.79 2.08 -12.13
CA ARG A 326 9.86 0.99 -12.40
C ARG A 326 8.57 1.52 -13.01
N LYS A 327 7.94 0.75 -13.87
CA LYS A 327 6.62 1.10 -14.43
C LYS A 327 5.57 1.35 -13.33
N GLN A 328 5.69 0.64 -12.20
CA GLN A 328 4.84 0.82 -11.02
C GLN A 328 5.02 2.21 -10.39
N ASP A 329 6.27 2.67 -10.28
CA ASP A 329 6.59 3.99 -9.71
C ASP A 329 5.98 5.11 -10.56
N LEU A 330 6.13 5.01 -11.87
CA LEU A 330 5.55 5.97 -12.80
C LEU A 330 4.01 5.96 -12.76
N PHE A 331 3.41 4.79 -12.68
CA PHE A 331 1.96 4.65 -12.53
C PHE A 331 1.44 5.31 -11.24
N ILE A 332 2.14 5.10 -10.11
CA ILE A 332 1.77 5.69 -8.82
C ILE A 332 1.89 7.22 -8.87
N ILE A 333 2.95 7.77 -9.48
CA ILE A 333 3.12 9.22 -9.63
C ILE A 333 1.97 9.81 -10.45
N ILE A 334 1.62 9.19 -11.57
CA ILE A 334 0.50 9.64 -12.41
C ILE A 334 -0.83 9.55 -11.65
N LEU A 335 -1.03 8.47 -10.90
CA LEU A 335 -2.23 8.27 -10.09
C LEU A 335 -2.35 9.35 -9.01
N TYR A 336 -1.26 9.64 -8.28
CA TYR A 336 -1.25 10.68 -7.25
C TYR A 336 -1.46 12.08 -7.84
N PHE A 337 -0.89 12.33 -9.01
CA PHE A 337 -1.13 13.55 -9.74
C PHE A 337 -2.61 13.70 -10.12
N ALA A 338 -3.21 12.65 -10.67
CA ALA A 338 -4.62 12.64 -11.04
C ALA A 338 -5.54 12.83 -9.81
N ILE A 339 -5.29 12.12 -8.72
CA ILE A 339 -6.06 12.25 -7.47
C ILE A 339 -5.96 13.68 -6.94
N SER A 340 -4.74 14.23 -6.82
CA SER A 340 -4.54 15.58 -6.28
C SER A 340 -5.19 16.65 -7.16
N TYR A 341 -5.17 16.47 -8.47
CA TYR A 341 -5.77 17.41 -9.42
C TYR A 341 -7.29 17.39 -9.39
N LEU A 342 -7.91 16.21 -9.25
CA LEU A 342 -9.36 16.02 -9.31
C LEU A 342 -10.06 16.25 -7.96
N VAL A 343 -9.45 15.81 -6.86
CA VAL A 343 -10.14 15.73 -5.55
C VAL A 343 -10.08 17.03 -4.77
N MET A 344 -8.96 17.79 -4.85
CA MET A 344 -8.77 19.03 -4.06
C MET A 344 -8.46 20.23 -4.94
N PRO A 345 -9.48 20.91 -5.51
CA PRO A 345 -9.27 22.02 -6.45
C PRO A 345 -8.49 23.19 -5.88
N SER A 346 -8.60 23.48 -4.58
CA SER A 346 -7.93 24.61 -3.92
C SER A 346 -6.48 24.35 -3.50
N ASN A 347 -6.14 23.07 -3.17
CA ASN A 347 -4.83 22.72 -2.59
C ASN A 347 -4.12 21.57 -3.36
N ARG A 348 -4.26 21.55 -4.68
CA ARG A 348 -3.78 20.45 -5.55
C ARG A 348 -2.31 20.10 -5.35
N PHE A 349 -1.45 21.10 -5.39
CA PHE A 349 0.00 20.92 -5.29
C PHE A 349 0.42 20.38 -3.93
N TYR A 350 -0.13 20.92 -2.86
CA TYR A 350 0.19 20.49 -1.48
C TYR A 350 -0.27 19.05 -1.25
N MET A 351 -1.45 18.69 -1.76
CA MET A 351 -1.95 17.32 -1.68
C MET A 351 -1.06 16.33 -2.45
N PHE A 352 -0.59 16.73 -3.64
CA PHE A 352 0.37 15.93 -4.40
C PHE A 352 1.67 15.72 -3.63
N CYS A 353 2.25 16.77 -3.06
CA CYS A 353 3.46 16.67 -2.25
C CYS A 353 3.25 15.78 -1.01
N TYR A 354 2.11 15.87 -0.35
CA TYR A 354 1.75 15.02 0.77
C TYR A 354 1.67 13.53 0.37
N MET A 355 1.01 13.23 -0.75
CA MET A 355 0.95 11.87 -1.30
C MET A 355 2.34 11.33 -1.66
N MET A 356 3.19 12.17 -2.25
CA MET A 356 4.58 11.82 -2.56
C MET A 356 5.41 11.53 -1.31
N MET A 357 5.16 12.24 -0.19
CA MET A 357 5.82 11.97 1.08
C MET A 357 5.44 10.59 1.63
N ILE A 358 4.16 10.22 1.57
CA ILE A 358 3.71 8.87 1.95
C ILE A 358 4.39 7.80 1.07
N TRP A 359 4.51 8.07 -0.22
CA TRP A 359 5.12 7.12 -1.15
C TRP A 359 6.64 6.97 -0.95
N LEU A 360 7.32 7.98 -0.42
CA LEU A 360 8.73 7.88 -0.01
C LEU A 360 9.02 6.65 0.86
N PHE A 361 8.10 6.25 1.74
CA PHE A 361 8.23 5.03 2.54
C PHE A 361 8.34 3.76 1.69
N ASN A 362 7.65 3.69 0.56
CA ASN A 362 7.70 2.54 -0.34
C ASN A 362 9.01 2.49 -1.13
N LEU A 363 9.51 3.66 -1.56
CA LEU A 363 10.78 3.75 -2.31
C LEU A 363 12.01 3.33 -1.49
N MET A 364 11.95 3.49 -0.18
CA MET A 364 13.06 3.16 0.71
C MET A 364 13.33 1.67 0.86
N ASN A 365 12.31 0.85 0.69
CA ASN A 365 12.49 -0.61 0.71
C ASN A 365 13.33 -1.12 -0.47
N ASP A 366 13.63 -0.25 -1.44
CA ASP A 366 14.46 -0.56 -2.60
C ASP A 366 15.97 -0.42 -2.36
N ALA A 367 16.40 0.11 -1.21
CA ALA A 367 17.81 0.12 -0.85
C ALA A 367 18.26 -1.33 -0.54
N ASP A 368 19.03 -1.94 -1.43
CA ASP A 368 19.51 -3.32 -1.29
C ASP A 368 20.69 -3.42 -0.28
N LEU A 369 20.61 -2.61 0.78
CA LEU A 369 21.63 -2.60 1.83
C LEU A 369 21.74 -3.97 2.53
N MET A 370 20.63 -4.68 2.68
CA MET A 370 20.61 -6.04 3.22
C MET A 370 21.35 -7.02 2.30
N GLY A 371 21.22 -6.88 0.97
CA GLY A 371 21.97 -7.66 -0.01
C GLY A 371 23.48 -7.37 0.09
N ASP A 372 23.83 -6.11 0.27
CA ASP A 372 25.20 -5.69 0.45
C ASP A 372 25.82 -6.26 1.74
N LEU A 373 25.13 -6.17 2.87
CA LEU A 373 25.59 -6.70 4.15
C LEU A 373 25.75 -8.23 4.17
N ARG A 374 25.05 -8.95 3.32
CA ARG A 374 25.20 -10.41 3.16
C ARG A 374 26.35 -10.81 2.28
N ASN A 375 26.87 -9.88 1.48
CA ASN A 375 27.99 -10.17 0.59
C ASN A 375 29.30 -10.07 1.37
N TYR A 376 29.90 -11.23 1.69
CA TYR A 376 31.17 -11.33 2.41
C TYR A 376 32.29 -10.47 1.79
N GLN A 377 32.31 -10.30 0.49
CA GLN A 377 33.34 -9.53 -0.22
C GLN A 377 33.38 -8.05 0.21
N ILE A 378 32.27 -7.47 0.68
CA ILE A 378 32.22 -6.07 1.12
C ILE A 378 33.07 -5.86 2.39
N TYR A 379 33.12 -6.86 3.27
CA TYR A 379 33.94 -6.79 4.49
C TYR A 379 35.43 -6.83 4.20
N LEU A 380 35.83 -7.46 3.10
CA LEU A 380 37.25 -7.58 2.69
C LEU A 380 37.83 -6.30 2.07
N ILE A 381 36.99 -5.32 1.70
CA ILE A 381 37.45 -4.06 1.14
C ILE A 381 38.26 -3.29 2.22
N PRO A 382 39.54 -2.95 1.97
CA PRO A 382 40.40 -2.31 2.99
C PRO A 382 40.12 -0.80 3.06
N GLU A 383 38.90 -0.42 3.52
CA GLU A 383 38.53 0.98 3.71
C GLU A 383 37.71 1.19 4.98
N HIS A 384 37.62 2.44 5.42
CA HIS A 384 36.91 2.81 6.64
C HIS A 384 35.42 2.44 6.55
N PRO A 385 34.82 1.80 7.58
CA PRO A 385 33.44 1.29 7.56
C PRO A 385 32.40 2.35 7.22
N LEU A 386 32.58 3.57 7.72
CA LEU A 386 31.69 4.70 7.43
C LEU A 386 31.63 4.99 5.91
N LYS A 387 32.80 5.00 5.22
CA LYS A 387 32.83 5.23 3.77
C LYS A 387 32.08 4.13 3.02
N LYS A 388 32.28 2.86 3.40
CA LYS A 388 31.56 1.73 2.81
C LYS A 388 30.03 1.90 2.95
N LEU A 389 29.55 2.27 4.15
CA LEU A 389 28.14 2.46 4.42
C LEU A 389 27.56 3.63 3.62
N VAL A 390 28.26 4.75 3.58
CA VAL A 390 27.85 5.93 2.81
C VAL A 390 27.74 5.60 1.31
N TYR A 391 28.76 4.94 0.74
CA TYR A 391 28.71 4.55 -0.68
C TYR A 391 27.67 3.47 -0.99
N ALA A 392 27.23 2.68 -0.02
CA ALA A 392 26.13 1.74 -0.18
C ALA A 392 24.76 2.44 -0.23
N VAL A 393 24.60 3.56 0.51
CA VAL A 393 23.32 4.28 0.63
C VAL A 393 23.13 5.35 -0.45
N ILE A 394 24.20 6.00 -0.92
CA ILE A 394 24.13 7.09 -1.92
C ILE A 394 23.33 6.71 -3.18
N PRO A 395 23.46 5.52 -3.81
CA PRO A 395 22.70 5.16 -5.00
C PRO A 395 21.21 5.22 -4.80
N ALA A 396 20.71 4.75 -3.64
CA ALA A 396 19.30 4.81 -3.29
C ALA A 396 18.84 6.26 -3.09
N TYR A 397 19.63 7.08 -2.42
CA TYR A 397 19.33 8.51 -2.23
C TYR A 397 19.25 9.26 -3.56
N LEU A 398 20.20 9.05 -4.47
CA LEU A 398 20.21 9.66 -5.81
C LEU A 398 18.97 9.24 -6.62
N LYS A 399 18.64 7.96 -6.62
CA LYS A 399 17.43 7.46 -7.26
C LYS A 399 16.19 8.20 -6.76
N ILE A 400 15.98 8.21 -5.44
CA ILE A 400 14.82 8.82 -4.80
C ILE A 400 14.80 10.33 -5.08
N GLY A 401 15.94 10.99 -4.91
CA GLY A 401 16.08 12.42 -5.14
C GLY A 401 15.70 12.83 -6.57
N ILE A 402 16.16 12.10 -7.58
CA ILE A 402 15.83 12.37 -8.98
C ILE A 402 14.33 12.16 -9.22
N ILE A 403 13.77 11.04 -8.79
CA ILE A 403 12.35 10.72 -9.03
C ILE A 403 11.43 11.75 -8.37
N VAL A 404 11.67 12.07 -7.09
CA VAL A 404 10.84 13.00 -6.32
C VAL A 404 10.96 14.42 -6.84
N SER A 405 12.19 14.88 -7.11
CA SER A 405 12.42 16.24 -7.62
C SER A 405 11.77 16.44 -8.99
N THR A 406 11.92 15.47 -9.91
CA THR A 406 11.28 15.55 -11.23
C THR A 406 9.76 15.50 -11.15
N ALA A 407 9.18 14.69 -10.27
CA ALA A 407 7.74 14.59 -10.07
C ALA A 407 7.15 15.89 -9.51
N ILE A 408 7.79 16.50 -8.49
CA ILE A 408 7.34 17.76 -7.88
C ILE A 408 7.51 18.93 -8.85
N LEU A 409 8.61 18.96 -9.60
CA LEU A 409 8.85 19.98 -10.61
C LEU A 409 7.78 19.93 -11.71
N PHE A 410 7.48 18.74 -12.24
CA PHE A 410 6.44 18.55 -13.23
C PHE A 410 5.06 18.97 -12.71
N ALA A 411 4.68 18.52 -11.50
CA ALA A 411 3.41 18.88 -10.89
C ALA A 411 3.30 20.38 -10.62
N GLY A 412 4.37 21.00 -10.12
CA GLY A 412 4.41 22.44 -9.82
C GLY A 412 4.24 23.32 -11.07
N ILE A 413 4.93 22.97 -12.17
CA ILE A 413 4.79 23.69 -13.46
C ILE A 413 3.36 23.52 -13.99
N PHE A 414 2.84 22.29 -14.00
CA PHE A 414 1.49 22.02 -14.52
C PHE A 414 0.40 22.74 -13.70
N MET A 415 0.56 22.79 -12.39
CA MET A 415 -0.37 23.48 -11.47
C MET A 415 -0.10 24.98 -11.34
N LYS A 416 0.83 25.54 -12.12
CA LYS A 416 1.19 26.97 -12.16
C LYS A 416 1.61 27.53 -10.79
N MET A 417 2.36 26.76 -10.02
CA MET A 417 2.88 27.18 -8.72
C MET A 417 4.08 28.15 -8.89
N PRO A 418 4.29 29.08 -7.95
CA PRO A 418 5.46 29.95 -7.99
C PRO A 418 6.74 29.09 -7.87
N ALA A 419 7.76 29.44 -8.66
CA ALA A 419 9.01 28.68 -8.74
C ALA A 419 9.66 28.46 -7.35
N LEU A 420 9.55 29.46 -6.49
CA LEU A 420 10.08 29.39 -5.14
C LEU A 420 9.41 28.31 -4.29
N ALA A 421 8.07 28.18 -4.35
CA ALA A 421 7.36 27.11 -3.65
C ALA A 421 7.77 25.72 -4.15
N ILE A 422 8.00 25.55 -5.46
CA ILE A 422 8.48 24.30 -6.03
C ILE A 422 9.85 23.94 -5.44
N VAL A 423 10.79 24.89 -5.40
CA VAL A 423 12.13 24.68 -4.84
C VAL A 423 12.07 24.34 -3.36
N GLN A 424 11.24 25.05 -2.57
CA GLN A 424 11.03 24.78 -1.14
C GLN A 424 10.58 23.35 -0.88
N TYR A 425 9.57 22.89 -1.62
CA TYR A 425 9.07 21.52 -1.45
C TYR A 425 10.06 20.46 -1.92
N ILE A 426 10.84 20.71 -2.97
CA ILE A 426 11.94 19.82 -3.38
C ILE A 426 12.98 19.71 -2.27
N LEU A 427 13.43 20.82 -1.70
CA LEU A 427 14.41 20.82 -0.60
C LEU A 427 13.89 20.07 0.64
N MET A 428 12.65 20.33 1.01
CA MET A 428 11.99 19.66 2.13
C MET A 428 11.92 18.14 1.90
N MET A 429 11.50 17.71 0.71
CA MET A 429 11.39 16.29 0.36
C MET A 429 12.74 15.58 0.29
N LEU A 430 13.78 16.25 -0.21
CA LEU A 430 15.15 15.73 -0.19
C LEU A 430 15.63 15.52 1.26
N GLY A 431 15.33 16.44 2.16
CA GLY A 431 15.64 16.31 3.57
C GLY A 431 14.93 15.11 4.21
N TYR A 432 13.65 14.92 3.92
CA TYR A 432 12.91 13.74 4.41
C TYR A 432 13.42 12.44 3.79
N ALA A 433 13.82 12.45 2.52
CA ALA A 433 14.42 11.27 1.89
C ALA A 433 15.71 10.84 2.59
N MET A 434 16.55 11.79 3.02
CA MET A 434 17.78 11.50 3.77
C MET A 434 17.49 10.84 5.11
N ILE A 435 16.62 11.48 5.93
CA ILE A 435 16.33 10.97 7.28
C ILE A 435 15.64 9.61 7.24
N PHE A 436 14.79 9.39 6.26
CA PHE A 436 14.12 8.12 6.08
C PHE A 436 15.09 7.00 5.68
N LEU A 437 16.03 7.25 4.76
CA LEU A 437 17.08 6.29 4.43
C LEU A 437 17.97 5.99 5.65
N ALA A 438 18.35 7.00 6.41
CA ALA A 438 19.09 6.80 7.65
C ALA A 438 18.29 5.97 8.67
N GLY A 439 17.00 6.24 8.81
CA GLY A 439 16.09 5.43 9.63
C GLY A 439 15.99 3.97 9.16
N THR A 440 16.05 3.73 7.85
CA THR A 440 16.11 2.37 7.28
C THR A 440 17.41 1.67 7.69
N VAL A 441 18.57 2.35 7.60
CA VAL A 441 19.85 1.83 8.05
C VAL A 441 19.81 1.47 9.54
N LEU A 442 19.28 2.36 10.38
CA LEU A 442 19.13 2.14 11.81
C LEU A 442 18.19 0.97 12.10
N SER A 443 17.09 0.85 11.37
CA SER A 443 16.14 -0.26 11.53
C SER A 443 16.79 -1.61 11.25
N ILE A 444 17.63 -1.70 10.23
CA ILE A 444 18.37 -2.93 9.90
C ILE A 444 19.31 -3.32 11.06
N ARG A 445 19.98 -2.34 11.66
CA ARG A 445 20.86 -2.57 12.81
C ARG A 445 20.09 -3.08 14.04
N ILE A 446 18.94 -2.50 14.35
CA ILE A 446 18.16 -2.84 15.55
C ILE A 446 17.45 -4.18 15.37
N LEU A 447 16.85 -4.43 14.22
CA LEU A 447 15.94 -5.57 14.03
C LEU A 447 16.64 -6.90 13.75
N LYS A 448 17.89 -6.90 13.30
CA LYS A 448 18.71 -8.12 13.03
C LYS A 448 17.90 -9.28 12.36
N SER A 449 16.95 -8.96 11.51
CA SER A 449 16.13 -9.88 10.68
C SER A 449 15.57 -11.16 11.37
N ARG A 450 15.18 -11.06 12.63
CA ARG A 450 14.64 -12.21 13.42
C ARG A 450 13.12 -12.23 13.53
N THR A 451 12.42 -11.23 13.01
CA THR A 451 10.98 -11.05 13.19
C THR A 451 10.18 -11.37 11.91
N ASN A 452 8.87 -11.45 12.04
CA ASN A 452 7.97 -11.64 10.93
C ASN A 452 8.04 -10.42 9.98
N VAL A 453 8.03 -10.62 8.66
CA VAL A 453 8.21 -9.56 7.64
C VAL A 453 7.26 -8.37 7.86
N PHE A 454 6.02 -8.63 8.26
CA PHE A 454 5.04 -7.57 8.57
C PHE A 454 5.49 -6.73 9.76
N MET A 455 5.93 -7.38 10.84
CA MET A 455 6.39 -6.72 12.05
C MET A 455 7.69 -5.95 11.82
N GLU A 456 8.57 -6.48 10.99
CA GLU A 456 9.79 -5.80 10.59
C GLU A 456 9.51 -4.49 9.84
N ASN A 457 8.60 -4.52 8.88
CA ASN A 457 8.21 -3.31 8.14
C ASN A 457 7.55 -2.26 9.04
N LEU A 458 6.78 -2.68 10.00
CA LEU A 458 6.07 -1.80 10.92
C LEU A 458 7.02 -1.19 11.96
N LEU A 459 7.94 -1.97 12.53
CA LEU A 459 9.01 -1.45 13.41
C LEU A 459 9.93 -0.50 12.64
N ARG A 460 10.25 -0.82 11.39
CA ARG A 460 11.01 0.06 10.51
C ARG A 460 10.31 1.40 10.32
N LEU A 461 9.01 1.40 10.08
CA LEU A 461 8.21 2.62 9.96
C LEU A 461 8.24 3.45 11.25
N LEU A 462 8.10 2.82 12.42
CA LEU A 462 8.18 3.53 13.71
C LEU A 462 9.57 4.14 13.94
N ILE A 463 10.63 3.42 13.63
CA ILE A 463 12.01 3.92 13.75
C ILE A 463 12.22 5.12 12.82
N ILE A 464 11.74 5.04 11.59
CA ILE A 464 11.82 6.14 10.61
C ILE A 464 11.06 7.37 11.11
N LEU A 465 9.84 7.17 11.63
CA LEU A 465 9.05 8.27 12.20
C LEU A 465 9.76 8.90 13.41
N ALA A 466 10.32 8.09 14.30
CA ALA A 466 11.09 8.59 15.43
C ALA A 466 12.31 9.42 14.99
N CYS A 467 13.00 9.02 13.93
CA CYS A 467 14.11 9.77 13.37
C CYS A 467 13.68 11.12 12.78
N ALA A 468 12.44 11.24 12.29
CA ALA A 468 11.90 12.47 11.74
C ALA A 468 11.39 13.46 12.81
N VAL A 469 11.15 13.02 14.06
CA VAL A 469 10.63 13.87 15.14
C VAL A 469 11.40 15.18 15.33
N PRO A 470 12.76 15.20 15.37
CA PRO A 470 13.50 16.44 15.60
C PRO A 470 13.19 17.51 14.54
N SER A 471 13.10 17.13 13.27
CA SER A 471 12.80 18.08 12.19
C SER A 471 11.36 18.59 12.24
N VAL A 472 10.41 17.73 12.63
CA VAL A 472 9.00 18.13 12.80
C VAL A 472 8.86 19.11 13.97
N VAL A 473 9.50 18.82 15.11
CA VAL A 473 9.47 19.72 16.28
C VAL A 473 10.03 21.10 15.94
N ILE A 474 11.17 21.16 15.26
CA ILE A 474 11.75 22.43 14.82
C ILE A 474 10.84 23.15 13.83
N GLY A 475 10.24 22.44 12.89
CA GLY A 475 9.25 23.01 11.96
C GLY A 475 8.09 23.66 12.68
N VAL A 476 7.54 22.99 13.70
CA VAL A 476 6.46 23.53 14.55
C VAL A 476 6.94 24.74 15.36
N CYS A 477 8.13 24.69 15.96
CA CYS A 477 8.69 25.84 16.68
C CYS A 477 8.87 27.06 15.75
N CYS A 478 9.39 26.85 14.53
CA CYS A 478 9.51 27.93 13.56
C CYS A 478 8.15 28.56 13.19
N PHE A 479 7.10 27.73 13.10
CA PHE A 479 5.75 28.21 12.84
C PHE A 479 5.23 29.16 13.93
N PHE A 480 5.56 28.90 15.19
CA PHE A 480 5.16 29.79 16.30
C PHE A 480 6.01 31.07 16.41
N ILE A 481 7.26 31.03 15.93
CA ILE A 481 8.19 32.18 16.01
C ILE A 481 7.92 33.19 14.89
N PHE A 482 7.68 32.71 13.68
CA PHE A 482 7.49 33.55 12.51
C PHE A 482 5.99 33.72 12.22
N ARG A 483 5.50 34.94 12.20
CA ARG A 483 4.08 35.25 11.93
C ARG A 483 3.73 35.29 10.44
N ASP A 484 4.72 35.52 9.57
CA ASP A 484 4.54 35.56 8.12
C ASP A 484 4.63 34.16 7.51
N LEU A 485 3.53 33.68 6.92
CA LEU A 485 3.42 32.34 6.34
C LEU A 485 4.47 32.08 5.27
N TYR A 486 4.86 33.08 4.49
CA TYR A 486 5.84 32.98 3.44
C TYR A 486 7.26 32.77 4.00
N MET A 487 7.64 33.58 4.99
CA MET A 487 8.93 33.43 5.70
C MET A 487 9.00 32.09 6.45
N VAL A 488 7.88 31.68 7.07
CA VAL A 488 7.79 30.39 7.76
C VAL A 488 8.13 29.24 6.82
N THR A 489 7.49 29.18 5.65
CA THR A 489 7.72 28.06 4.71
C THR A 489 9.15 28.03 4.17
N MET A 490 9.75 29.20 3.94
CA MET A 490 11.15 29.31 3.52
C MET A 490 12.11 28.81 4.59
N VAL A 491 11.99 29.34 5.81
CA VAL A 491 12.88 28.97 6.92
C VAL A 491 12.70 27.51 7.28
N VAL A 492 11.46 27.03 7.37
CA VAL A 492 11.17 25.62 7.66
C VAL A 492 11.80 24.68 6.62
N SER A 493 11.72 24.99 5.32
CA SER A 493 12.29 24.10 4.29
C SER A 493 13.81 23.97 4.39
N VAL A 494 14.52 25.06 4.66
CA VAL A 494 15.99 25.05 4.81
C VAL A 494 16.40 24.42 6.14
N VAL A 495 15.73 24.79 7.24
CA VAL A 495 16.05 24.26 8.57
C VAL A 495 15.76 22.76 8.67
N THR A 496 14.64 22.30 8.12
CA THR A 496 14.34 20.85 8.07
C THR A 496 15.36 20.09 7.23
N LEU A 497 15.82 20.62 6.09
CA LEU A 497 16.87 20.01 5.30
C LEU A 497 18.17 19.90 6.11
N ALA A 498 18.61 20.99 6.75
CA ALA A 498 19.85 21.02 7.53
C ALA A 498 19.78 20.06 8.73
N MET A 499 18.67 20.06 9.48
CA MET A 499 18.48 19.15 10.61
C MET A 499 18.44 17.69 10.16
N ASN A 500 17.71 17.38 9.10
CA ASN A 500 17.65 16.02 8.58
C ASN A 500 19.03 15.56 8.06
N PHE A 501 19.83 16.45 7.50
CA PHE A 501 21.21 16.15 7.10
C PHE A 501 22.08 15.81 8.32
N VAL A 502 22.05 16.61 9.36
CA VAL A 502 22.82 16.39 10.58
C VAL A 502 22.37 15.10 11.28
N VAL A 503 21.09 14.92 11.49
CA VAL A 503 20.54 13.73 12.17
C VAL A 503 20.84 12.45 11.37
N SER A 504 20.69 12.48 10.04
CA SER A 504 21.00 11.33 9.18
C SER A 504 22.50 11.02 9.19
N GLY A 505 23.35 12.03 9.20
CA GLY A 505 24.80 11.87 9.34
C GLY A 505 25.20 11.19 10.65
N LEU A 506 24.60 11.61 11.78
CA LEU A 506 24.82 11.01 13.10
C LEU A 506 24.34 9.56 13.14
N ILE A 507 23.18 9.25 12.58
CA ILE A 507 22.64 7.89 12.52
C ILE A 507 23.56 6.99 11.68
N ILE A 508 23.98 7.44 10.50
CA ILE A 508 24.87 6.67 9.60
C ILE A 508 26.22 6.45 10.28
N ALA A 509 26.78 7.48 10.93
CA ALA A 509 28.02 7.36 11.70
C ALA A 509 27.87 6.37 12.86
N GLY A 510 26.76 6.41 13.60
CA GLY A 510 26.46 5.45 14.64
C GLY A 510 26.35 4.01 14.12
N CYS A 511 25.85 3.82 12.90
CA CYS A 511 25.65 2.49 12.29
C CYS A 511 26.89 1.93 11.55
N GLN A 512 28.02 2.61 11.54
CA GLN A 512 29.22 2.19 10.79
C GLN A 512 29.74 0.79 11.15
N GLY A 513 29.54 0.34 12.40
CA GLY A 513 29.96 -0.99 12.88
C GLY A 513 29.36 -2.16 12.09
N MET A 514 28.22 -1.96 11.45
CA MET A 514 27.58 -2.97 10.59
C MET A 514 28.46 -3.41 9.41
N MET A 515 29.35 -2.53 8.93
CA MET A 515 30.27 -2.82 7.81
C MET A 515 31.57 -3.52 8.22
N ASN A 516 31.75 -3.83 9.53
CA ASN A 516 32.92 -4.57 10.03
C ASN A 516 32.66 -6.07 10.22
N GLY A 517 31.45 -6.56 9.99
CA GLY A 517 31.08 -7.97 10.19
C GLY A 517 31.03 -8.44 11.65
N ARG A 518 31.35 -7.58 12.63
CA ARG A 518 31.38 -7.95 14.05
C ARG A 518 30.03 -7.85 14.78
N GLU A 519 29.05 -7.19 14.16
CA GLU A 519 27.75 -6.88 14.80
C GLU A 519 26.56 -7.67 14.21
N MET A 520 26.80 -8.68 13.35
CA MET A 520 25.73 -9.51 12.79
C MET A 520 25.48 -10.80 13.59
#